data_9ed148bdce744cc3af478cfb448c2b67
#
_entry.id   9ed148bdce744cc3af478cfb448c2b67
#
_cell.length_a   1.000
_cell.length_b   1.000
_cell.length_c   1.000
_cell.angle_alpha   90.00
_cell.angle_beta   90.00
_cell.angle_gamma   90.00
#
_symmetry.space_group_name_H-M   'P 1'
#
loop_
_entity.id
_entity.type
_entity.pdbx_description
1 polymer ?
#
loop_
_entity_poly.entity_id
_entity_poly.type
_entity_poly.pdbx_seq_one_letter_code
_entity_poly.pdbx_strand_id
1 'polypeptide(L)'
;MIRRADVADAGTVARIHVESWNVAYRGIMPADVIARTDLAYRTSFWTERIADREWPVFLIEEDGEAVAFCQMISTRDADDDPARVGHITSLHVLPHLRGRGYGRALLDVVFAEFRSRGFSEVTLWVLEGNQKARQFYESTGFELDGGKGTYPKTAVPEVRYRIRLV
;
A
#
# COMPACT_ATOMS: atom_id res chain seq x y z
N MET A 1 -14.42 -11.49 -1.64
CA MET A 1 -15.04 -10.64 -0.58
C MET A 1 -14.01 -9.65 -0.05
N ILE A 2 -14.41 -8.41 0.28
CA ILE A 2 -13.49 -7.43 0.92
C ILE A 2 -13.89 -7.27 2.38
N ARG A 3 -12.92 -7.33 3.29
CA ARG A 3 -13.11 -7.14 4.72
C ARG A 3 -11.92 -6.45 5.38
N ARG A 4 -12.10 -5.98 6.61
CA ARG A 4 -10.97 -5.55 7.45
C ARG A 4 -10.19 -6.77 7.93
N ALA A 5 -8.86 -6.64 8.00
CA ALA A 5 -7.99 -7.63 8.60
C ALA A 5 -8.13 -7.62 10.14
N ASP A 6 -7.97 -8.76 10.75
CA ASP A 6 -7.71 -8.91 12.17
C ASP A 6 -6.29 -9.44 12.43
N VAL A 7 -5.88 -9.53 13.69
CA VAL A 7 -4.50 -9.94 14.04
C VAL A 7 -4.15 -11.35 13.56
N ALA A 8 -5.15 -12.24 13.43
CA ALA A 8 -4.93 -13.58 12.91
C ALA A 8 -4.52 -13.58 11.42
N ASP A 9 -4.85 -12.52 10.69
CA ASP A 9 -4.47 -12.36 9.28
C ASP A 9 -3.02 -11.91 9.07
N ALA A 10 -2.29 -11.52 10.12
CA ALA A 10 -0.97 -10.91 10.01
C ALA A 10 0.03 -11.73 9.21
N GLY A 11 0.06 -13.05 9.41
CA GLY A 11 0.91 -13.97 8.65
C GLY A 11 0.55 -14.04 7.17
N THR A 12 -0.74 -14.01 6.86
CA THR A 12 -1.24 -14.01 5.47
C THR A 12 -0.93 -12.69 4.77
N VAL A 13 -1.14 -11.54 5.43
CA VAL A 13 -0.77 -10.21 4.92
C VAL A 13 0.73 -10.13 4.67
N ALA A 14 1.54 -10.65 5.61
CA ALA A 14 2.99 -10.71 5.48
C ALA A 14 3.42 -11.53 4.26
N ARG A 15 2.80 -12.69 4.04
CA ARG A 15 3.07 -13.55 2.86
C ARG A 15 2.79 -12.80 1.55
N ILE A 16 1.62 -12.19 1.42
CA ILE A 16 1.27 -11.41 0.22
C ILE A 16 2.28 -10.27 0.00
N HIS A 17 2.69 -9.59 1.09
CA HIS A 17 3.67 -8.50 1.03
C HIS A 17 5.01 -9.01 0.51
N VAL A 18 5.56 -10.06 1.09
CA VAL A 18 6.88 -10.61 0.71
C VAL A 18 6.86 -11.10 -0.73
N GLU A 19 5.87 -11.89 -1.13
CA GLU A 19 5.75 -12.41 -2.49
C GLU A 19 5.65 -11.29 -3.53
N SER A 20 4.80 -10.30 -3.27
CA SER A 20 4.59 -9.19 -4.21
C SER A 20 5.82 -8.27 -4.27
N TRP A 21 6.51 -8.05 -3.14
CA TRP A 21 7.69 -7.20 -3.03
C TRP A 21 8.89 -7.78 -3.76
N ASN A 22 9.12 -9.08 -3.57
CA ASN A 22 10.21 -9.80 -4.26
C ASN A 22 10.09 -9.75 -5.78
N VAL A 23 8.87 -9.75 -6.31
CA VAL A 23 8.63 -9.64 -7.76
C VAL A 23 8.71 -8.19 -8.24
N ALA A 24 8.08 -7.26 -7.51
CA ALA A 24 7.97 -5.86 -7.92
C ALA A 24 9.31 -5.11 -7.86
N TYR A 25 10.13 -5.40 -6.86
CA TYR A 25 11.33 -4.61 -6.55
C TYR A 25 12.64 -5.25 -6.97
N ARG A 26 12.58 -6.43 -7.58
CA ARG A 26 13.77 -7.07 -8.17
C ARG A 26 14.36 -6.17 -9.26
N GLY A 27 15.64 -5.80 -9.11
CA GLY A 27 16.31 -4.88 -10.04
C GLY A 27 16.05 -3.39 -9.78
N ILE A 28 15.19 -3.04 -8.83
CA ILE A 28 14.91 -1.65 -8.42
C ILE A 28 15.48 -1.39 -7.03
N MET A 29 15.22 -2.30 -6.09
CA MET A 29 15.71 -2.25 -4.72
C MET A 29 17.00 -3.07 -4.58
N PRO A 30 18.00 -2.62 -3.78
CA PRO A 30 19.18 -3.43 -3.50
C PRO A 30 18.82 -4.82 -2.95
N ALA A 31 19.52 -5.84 -3.42
CA ALA A 31 19.21 -7.24 -3.09
C ALA A 31 19.30 -7.53 -1.58
N ASP A 32 20.23 -6.88 -0.86
CA ASP A 32 20.35 -7.00 0.59
C ASP A 32 19.18 -6.40 1.36
N VAL A 33 18.54 -5.35 0.83
CA VAL A 33 17.31 -4.77 1.39
C VAL A 33 16.15 -5.75 1.22
N ILE A 34 16.02 -6.36 0.04
CA ILE A 34 15.01 -7.38 -0.22
C ILE A 34 15.20 -8.57 0.72
N ALA A 35 16.42 -9.06 0.87
CA ALA A 35 16.74 -10.22 1.70
C ALA A 35 16.48 -10.00 3.20
N ARG A 36 16.63 -8.78 3.71
CA ARG A 36 16.39 -8.45 5.12
C ARG A 36 14.90 -8.33 5.48
N THR A 37 14.03 -8.20 4.51
CA THR A 37 12.58 -8.11 4.71
C THR A 37 11.90 -9.45 4.49
N ASP A 38 12.26 -10.42 5.34
CA ASP A 38 11.74 -11.78 5.29
C ASP A 38 10.31 -11.90 5.87
N LEU A 39 9.77 -13.10 5.81
CA LEU A 39 8.41 -13.38 6.28
C LEU A 39 8.27 -13.16 7.79
N ALA A 40 9.27 -13.52 8.62
CA ALA A 40 9.21 -13.36 10.06
C ALA A 40 9.17 -11.88 10.45
N TYR A 41 10.04 -11.06 9.85
CA TYR A 41 10.04 -9.62 10.03
C TYR A 41 8.69 -9.00 9.64
N ARG A 42 8.15 -9.38 8.47
CA ARG A 42 6.87 -8.84 7.98
C ARG A 42 5.68 -9.31 8.81
N THR A 43 5.70 -10.51 9.35
CA THR A 43 4.63 -11.00 10.24
C THR A 43 4.58 -10.17 11.52
N SER A 44 5.70 -9.93 12.18
CA SER A 44 5.76 -9.03 13.35
C SER A 44 5.30 -7.62 13.03
N PHE A 45 5.77 -7.06 11.92
CA PHE A 45 5.37 -5.74 11.45
C PHE A 45 3.84 -5.63 11.26
N TRP A 46 3.23 -6.60 10.57
CA TRP A 46 1.79 -6.57 10.31
C TRP A 46 0.95 -6.88 11.54
N THR A 47 1.45 -7.71 12.47
CA THR A 47 0.79 -7.94 13.76
C THR A 47 0.58 -6.63 14.52
N GLU A 48 1.62 -5.81 14.63
CA GLU A 48 1.53 -4.50 15.28
C GLU A 48 0.60 -3.53 14.52
N ARG A 49 0.70 -3.48 13.20
CA ARG A 49 -0.11 -2.57 12.37
C ARG A 49 -1.59 -2.92 12.37
N ILE A 50 -1.94 -4.19 12.36
CA ILE A 50 -3.35 -4.63 12.39
C ILE A 50 -3.94 -4.51 13.80
N ALA A 51 -3.12 -4.66 14.85
CA ALA A 51 -3.55 -4.43 16.23
C ALA A 51 -3.90 -2.97 16.50
N ASP A 52 -3.31 -2.02 15.76
CA ASP A 52 -3.72 -0.62 15.76
C ASP A 52 -5.03 -0.46 14.98
N ARG A 53 -6.14 -0.40 15.74
CA ARG A 53 -7.49 -0.35 15.17
C ARG A 53 -7.88 1.02 14.61
N GLU A 54 -7.06 2.04 14.80
CA GLU A 54 -7.32 3.38 14.26
C GLU A 54 -7.29 3.36 12.73
N TRP A 55 -6.32 2.64 12.15
CA TRP A 55 -6.10 2.59 10.71
C TRP A 55 -6.26 1.17 10.17
N PRO A 56 -7.36 0.91 9.44
CA PRO A 56 -7.64 -0.44 8.96
C PRO A 56 -6.66 -0.91 7.87
N VAL A 57 -6.44 -2.22 7.87
CA VAL A 57 -5.93 -2.96 6.72
C VAL A 57 -7.11 -3.68 6.09
N PHE A 58 -7.34 -3.48 4.79
CA PHE A 58 -8.38 -4.19 4.04
C PHE A 58 -7.77 -5.36 3.28
N LEU A 59 -8.47 -6.50 3.30
CA LEU A 59 -8.13 -7.72 2.55
C LEU A 59 -9.17 -8.01 1.48
N ILE A 60 -8.71 -8.58 0.36
CA ILE A 60 -9.59 -9.30 -0.57
C ILE A 60 -9.37 -10.80 -0.40
N GLU A 61 -10.46 -11.52 -0.26
CA GLU A 61 -10.50 -12.97 -0.27
C GLU A 61 -11.19 -13.48 -1.53
N GLU A 62 -10.58 -14.47 -2.17
CA GLU A 62 -11.11 -15.26 -3.28
C GLU A 62 -10.99 -16.74 -2.89
N ASP A 63 -12.09 -17.49 -2.98
CA ASP A 63 -12.16 -18.93 -2.63
C ASP A 63 -11.62 -19.26 -1.21
N GLY A 64 -11.82 -18.33 -0.27
CA GLY A 64 -11.40 -18.51 1.12
C GLY A 64 -9.94 -18.15 1.41
N GLU A 65 -9.19 -17.71 0.41
CA GLU A 65 -7.79 -17.27 0.58
C GLU A 65 -7.65 -15.77 0.35
N ALA A 66 -6.86 -15.09 1.19
CA ALA A 66 -6.53 -13.69 0.98
C ALA A 66 -5.53 -13.55 -0.17
N VAL A 67 -5.86 -12.70 -1.14
CA VAL A 67 -5.11 -12.51 -2.39
C VAL A 67 -4.53 -11.11 -2.58
N ALA A 68 -5.03 -10.14 -1.84
CA ALA A 68 -4.60 -8.75 -1.90
C ALA A 68 -4.89 -8.02 -0.60
N PHE A 69 -4.14 -6.95 -0.32
CA PHE A 69 -4.43 -6.08 0.82
C PHE A 69 -4.03 -4.62 0.54
N CYS A 70 -4.62 -3.71 1.32
CA CYS A 70 -4.28 -2.30 1.32
C CYS A 70 -4.33 -1.75 2.75
N GLN A 71 -3.31 -0.98 3.13
CA GLN A 71 -3.29 -0.22 4.37
C GLN A 71 -3.42 1.27 4.10
N MET A 72 -4.25 1.92 4.88
CA MET A 72 -4.46 3.37 4.89
C MET A 72 -4.10 3.96 6.25
N ILE A 73 -3.62 5.20 6.25
CA ILE A 73 -3.35 6.01 7.45
C ILE A 73 -3.64 7.49 7.14
N SER A 74 -3.58 8.38 8.15
CA SER A 74 -3.40 9.81 7.90
C SER A 74 -1.99 10.07 7.36
N THR A 75 -1.82 11.12 6.55
CA THR A 75 -0.49 11.48 6.05
C THR A 75 0.49 11.76 7.21
N ARG A 76 1.77 11.46 6.96
CA ARG A 76 2.90 11.82 7.83
C ARG A 76 3.86 12.79 7.14
N ASP A 77 3.52 13.22 5.92
CA ASP A 77 4.30 14.19 5.18
C ASP A 77 4.14 15.57 5.80
N ALA A 78 5.26 16.24 6.06
CA ALA A 78 5.29 17.50 6.81
C ALA A 78 4.64 18.69 6.07
N ASP A 79 4.47 18.57 4.76
CA ASP A 79 3.84 19.57 3.89
C ASP A 79 2.33 19.38 3.71
N ASP A 80 1.76 18.35 4.35
CA ASP A 80 0.34 18.02 4.28
C ASP A 80 -0.38 18.18 5.63
N ASP A 81 -1.67 18.53 5.57
CA ASP A 81 -2.53 18.56 6.75
C ASP A 81 -3.04 17.14 7.09
N PRO A 82 -2.63 16.53 8.21
CA PRO A 82 -3.02 15.18 8.59
C PRO A 82 -4.51 15.02 8.89
N ALA A 83 -5.27 16.10 9.06
CA ALA A 83 -6.71 16.05 9.23
C ALA A 83 -7.47 15.98 7.89
N ARG A 84 -6.80 16.27 6.77
CA ARG A 84 -7.43 16.38 5.45
C ARG A 84 -6.85 15.44 4.41
N VAL A 85 -5.60 15.02 4.59
CA VAL A 85 -4.86 14.20 3.63
C VAL A 85 -4.64 12.81 4.19
N GLY A 86 -5.26 11.82 3.55
CA GLY A 86 -5.01 10.40 3.81
C GLY A 86 -3.76 9.91 3.08
N HIS A 87 -3.25 8.76 3.50
CA HIS A 87 -2.09 8.15 2.89
C HIS A 87 -2.26 6.63 2.75
N ILE A 88 -1.94 6.09 1.58
CA ILE A 88 -1.86 4.66 1.35
C ILE A 88 -0.41 4.23 1.52
N THR A 89 -0.14 3.43 2.56
CA THR A 89 1.22 2.96 2.84
C THR A 89 1.58 1.69 2.08
N SER A 90 0.58 0.86 1.78
CA SER A 90 0.78 -0.44 1.15
C SER A 90 -0.45 -0.83 0.34
N LEU A 91 -0.24 -1.26 -0.89
CA LEU A 91 -1.24 -1.91 -1.73
C LEU A 91 -0.53 -3.03 -2.47
N HIS A 92 -0.89 -4.26 -2.16
CA HIS A 92 -0.25 -5.44 -2.72
C HIS A 92 -1.28 -6.46 -3.19
N VAL A 93 -1.03 -7.02 -4.36
CA VAL A 93 -1.79 -8.13 -4.96
C VAL A 93 -0.81 -9.24 -5.26
N LEU A 94 -1.18 -10.49 -4.98
CA LEU A 94 -0.36 -11.65 -5.34
C LEU A 94 0.05 -11.56 -6.82
N PRO A 95 1.32 -11.80 -7.16
CA PRO A 95 1.85 -11.53 -8.50
C PRO A 95 1.07 -12.19 -9.64
N HIS A 96 0.66 -13.45 -9.45
CA HIS A 96 -0.07 -14.23 -10.44
C HIS A 96 -1.55 -13.84 -10.60
N LEU A 97 -2.06 -12.97 -9.71
CA LEU A 97 -3.44 -12.48 -9.73
C LEU A 97 -3.56 -11.01 -10.14
N ARG A 98 -2.45 -10.38 -10.51
CA ARG A 98 -2.46 -8.99 -11.02
C ARG A 98 -3.28 -8.87 -12.30
N GLY A 99 -3.84 -7.68 -12.53
CA GLY A 99 -4.66 -7.41 -13.71
C GLY A 99 -6.11 -7.87 -13.60
N ARG A 100 -6.53 -8.45 -12.47
CA ARG A 100 -7.91 -8.92 -12.24
C ARG A 100 -8.81 -7.88 -11.54
N GLY A 101 -8.35 -6.66 -11.37
CA GLY A 101 -9.14 -5.58 -10.77
C GLY A 101 -9.05 -5.47 -9.24
N TYR A 102 -8.35 -6.36 -8.54
CA TYR A 102 -8.25 -6.33 -7.07
C TYR A 102 -7.69 -5.03 -6.51
N GLY A 103 -6.65 -4.48 -7.14
CA GLY A 103 -6.09 -3.20 -6.71
C GLY A 103 -7.09 -2.05 -6.79
N ARG A 104 -7.89 -1.99 -7.86
CA ARG A 104 -8.95 -0.98 -8.02
C ARG A 104 -10.04 -1.17 -6.98
N ALA A 105 -10.50 -2.40 -6.75
CA ALA A 105 -11.52 -2.70 -5.74
C ALA A 105 -11.07 -2.30 -4.32
N LEU A 106 -9.79 -2.50 -3.97
CA LEU A 106 -9.22 -2.03 -2.70
C LEU A 106 -9.20 -0.51 -2.62
N LEU A 107 -8.81 0.19 -3.69
CA LEU A 107 -8.82 1.66 -3.72
C LEU A 107 -10.23 2.21 -3.53
N ASP A 108 -11.26 1.63 -4.15
CA ASP A 108 -12.65 2.07 -4.00
C ASP A 108 -13.10 2.01 -2.53
N VAL A 109 -12.79 0.91 -1.82
CA VAL A 109 -13.11 0.75 -0.39
C VAL A 109 -12.33 1.74 0.47
N VAL A 110 -11.03 1.90 0.21
CA VAL A 110 -10.16 2.83 0.95
C VAL A 110 -10.59 4.28 0.74
N PHE A 111 -10.97 4.66 -0.48
CA PHE A 111 -11.50 6.01 -0.74
C PHE A 111 -12.84 6.26 -0.05
N ALA A 112 -13.73 5.27 -0.01
CA ALA A 112 -14.98 5.37 0.73
C ALA A 112 -14.73 5.55 2.23
N GLU A 113 -13.78 4.80 2.81
CA GLU A 113 -13.39 4.94 4.21
C GLU A 113 -12.76 6.31 4.50
N PHE A 114 -11.87 6.82 3.64
CA PHE A 114 -11.31 8.16 3.79
C PHE A 114 -12.39 9.25 3.74
N ARG A 115 -13.32 9.17 2.76
CA ARG A 115 -14.42 10.12 2.68
C ARG A 115 -15.29 10.10 3.93
N SER A 116 -15.62 8.92 4.45
CA SER A 116 -16.44 8.79 5.67
C SER A 116 -15.78 9.41 6.91
N ARG A 117 -14.46 9.52 6.91
CA ARG A 117 -13.65 10.17 7.96
C ARG A 117 -13.39 11.66 7.70
N GLY A 118 -13.90 12.22 6.59
CA GLY A 118 -13.73 13.64 6.25
C GLY A 118 -12.45 14.01 5.51
N PHE A 119 -11.70 13.03 5.04
CA PHE A 119 -10.52 13.32 4.20
C PHE A 119 -10.94 13.78 2.81
N SER A 120 -10.21 14.75 2.27
CA SER A 120 -10.46 15.33 0.94
C SER A 120 -9.44 14.93 -0.11
N GLU A 121 -8.29 14.43 0.30
CA GLU A 121 -7.19 14.03 -0.58
C GLU A 121 -6.53 12.74 -0.08
N VAL A 122 -5.89 12.02 -0.98
CA VAL A 122 -5.08 10.84 -0.65
C VAL A 122 -3.76 10.91 -1.39
N THR A 123 -2.67 10.59 -0.68
CA THR A 123 -1.32 10.48 -1.22
C THR A 123 -0.79 9.06 -1.13
N LEU A 124 0.24 8.79 -1.90
CA LEU A 124 1.08 7.60 -1.78
C LEU A 124 2.48 7.86 -2.36
N TRP A 125 3.47 7.14 -1.86
CA TRP A 125 4.82 7.13 -2.40
C TRP A 125 5.06 5.88 -3.24
N VAL A 126 5.71 6.05 -4.39
CA VAL A 126 6.06 4.95 -5.31
C VAL A 126 7.53 5.07 -5.66
N LEU A 127 8.25 3.94 -5.69
CA LEU A 127 9.61 3.92 -6.23
C LEU A 127 9.59 4.46 -7.67
N GLU A 128 10.44 5.43 -7.96
CA GLU A 128 10.48 6.09 -9.28
C GLU A 128 10.66 5.08 -10.43
N GLY A 129 11.45 4.03 -10.20
CA GLY A 129 11.69 2.95 -11.16
C GLY A 129 10.55 1.92 -11.29
N ASN A 130 9.55 1.95 -10.42
CA ASN A 130 8.43 1.00 -10.49
C ASN A 130 7.36 1.46 -11.48
N GLN A 131 7.67 1.36 -12.78
CA GLN A 131 6.80 1.83 -13.85
C GLN A 131 5.41 1.18 -13.86
N LYS A 132 5.31 -0.10 -13.51
CA LYS A 132 4.02 -0.81 -13.46
C LYS A 132 3.10 -0.24 -12.39
N ALA A 133 3.61 0.03 -11.19
CA ALA A 133 2.83 0.65 -10.13
C ALA A 133 2.44 2.09 -10.51
N ARG A 134 3.35 2.87 -11.08
CA ARG A 134 3.06 4.24 -11.53
C ARG A 134 1.94 4.26 -12.55
N GLN A 135 2.01 3.43 -13.60
CA GLN A 135 0.94 3.32 -14.60
C GLN A 135 -0.40 2.88 -13.98
N PHE A 136 -0.36 1.96 -13.01
CA PHE A 136 -1.57 1.57 -12.30
C PHE A 136 -2.21 2.75 -11.57
N TYR A 137 -1.44 3.50 -10.76
CA TYR A 137 -1.98 4.64 -10.02
C TYR A 137 -2.47 5.76 -10.95
N GLU A 138 -1.75 6.07 -12.01
CA GLU A 138 -2.18 7.03 -13.04
C GLU A 138 -3.50 6.60 -13.69
N SER A 139 -3.69 5.30 -13.97
CA SER A 139 -4.94 4.76 -14.51
C SER A 139 -6.13 4.84 -13.55
N THR A 140 -5.87 5.05 -12.26
CA THR A 140 -6.90 5.21 -11.23
C THR A 140 -7.17 6.67 -10.84
N GLY A 141 -6.53 7.62 -11.53
CA GLY A 141 -6.74 9.05 -11.35
C GLY A 141 -5.74 9.75 -10.42
N PHE A 142 -4.73 9.03 -9.93
CA PHE A 142 -3.63 9.68 -9.23
C PHE A 142 -2.73 10.45 -10.20
N GLU A 143 -2.23 11.60 -9.74
CA GLU A 143 -1.30 12.44 -10.48
C GLU A 143 -0.05 12.72 -9.63
N LEU A 144 1.10 12.89 -10.29
CA LEU A 144 2.32 13.37 -9.61
C LEU A 144 2.07 14.74 -9.01
N ASP A 145 2.40 14.94 -7.74
CA ASP A 145 2.25 16.23 -7.06
C ASP A 145 3.56 17.02 -6.89
N GLY A 146 4.65 16.48 -7.43
CA GLY A 146 5.99 17.08 -7.34
C GLY A 146 6.80 16.63 -6.14
N GLY A 147 6.23 15.88 -5.19
CA GLY A 147 6.94 15.31 -4.06
C GLY A 147 8.01 14.32 -4.51
N LYS A 148 9.23 14.46 -3.98
CA LYS A 148 10.38 13.58 -4.23
C LYS A 148 11.05 13.22 -2.93
N GLY A 149 11.47 11.97 -2.81
CA GLY A 149 12.16 11.44 -1.66
C GLY A 149 13.00 10.22 -1.99
N THR A 150 13.38 9.51 -0.95
CA THR A 150 14.07 8.22 -1.08
C THR A 150 13.39 7.21 -0.16
N TYR A 151 13.36 5.96 -0.58
CA TYR A 151 12.87 4.88 0.27
C TYR A 151 13.69 4.82 1.57
N PRO A 152 13.04 4.72 2.74
CA PRO A 152 13.72 4.82 4.04
C PRO A 152 14.96 3.94 4.14
N LYS A 153 16.06 4.50 4.66
CA LYS A 153 17.37 3.84 4.83
C LYS A 153 18.00 3.33 3.52
N THR A 154 17.62 3.90 2.40
CA THR A 154 18.19 3.62 1.08
C THR A 154 18.40 4.90 0.29
N ALA A 155 19.10 4.81 -0.86
CA ALA A 155 19.21 5.89 -1.84
C ALA A 155 18.23 5.72 -3.02
N VAL A 156 17.27 4.79 -2.93
CA VAL A 156 16.34 4.51 -4.02
C VAL A 156 15.30 5.63 -4.10
N PRO A 157 15.19 6.34 -5.26
CA PRO A 157 14.29 7.48 -5.38
C PRO A 157 12.83 7.07 -5.38
N GLU A 158 12.00 7.89 -4.74
CA GLU A 158 10.55 7.81 -4.72
C GLU A 158 9.92 9.09 -5.24
N VAL A 159 8.74 8.95 -5.81
CA VAL A 159 7.87 10.04 -6.23
C VAL A 159 6.52 9.94 -5.54
N ARG A 160 5.90 11.09 -5.24
CA ARG A 160 4.59 11.13 -4.58
C ARG A 160 3.48 11.35 -5.61
N TYR A 161 2.43 10.58 -5.45
CA TYR A 161 1.17 10.71 -6.18
C TYR A 161 0.07 11.20 -5.25
N ARG A 162 -0.87 11.95 -5.81
CA ARG A 162 -2.02 12.53 -5.09
C ARG A 162 -3.29 12.36 -5.91
N ILE A 163 -4.41 12.15 -5.21
CA ILE A 163 -5.76 12.19 -5.79
C ILE A 163 -6.68 13.00 -4.88
N ARG A 164 -7.60 13.76 -5.46
CA ARG A 164 -8.69 14.40 -4.74
C ARG A 164 -9.88 13.45 -4.65
N LEU A 165 -10.46 13.36 -3.47
CA LEU A 165 -11.66 12.59 -3.22
C LEU A 165 -12.88 13.48 -3.51
N VAL A 166 -13.54 13.21 -4.63
CA VAL A 166 -14.78 13.91 -5.03
C VAL A 166 -15.98 13.23 -4.37
#